data_46866c35f67cc9551ed2733071f9b154
#
_entry.id   46866c35f67cc9551ed2733071f9b154
#
_cell.length_a   1.000
_cell.length_b   1.000
_cell.length_c   1.000
_cell.angle_alpha   90.00
_cell.angle_beta   90.00
_cell.angle_gamma   90.00
#
_symmetry.space_group_name_H-M   'P 1'
#
loop_
_entity.id
_entity.type
_entity.pdbx_description
1 polymer ?
#
loop_
_entity_poly.entity_id
_entity_poly.type
_entity_poly.pdbx_seq_one_letter_code
_entity_poly.pdbx_strand_id
1 'polypeptide(L)'
;MSPSLDPKQNVSGISSVTQFIISNNPDCHYIHFELGRKDNESGGLSRVKVIMKSLILWNRILNSYPEALVHYNFPLSKMSILRDPLFMMIARWKRRKMVIHLHGGIFLTTPHIPKYLKCILQSVFSFSFPCIVL
;
A
#
# COMPACT_ATOMS: atom_id res chain seq x y z
N MET A 1 -2.31 5.50 1.82
CA MET A 1 -1.50 4.43 2.41
C MET A 1 -0.17 4.40 1.73
N SER A 2 0.93 4.56 2.46
CA SER A 2 2.29 4.66 1.90
C SER A 2 3.34 4.34 2.95
N PRO A 3 4.63 4.22 2.59
CA PRO A 3 5.72 4.20 3.57
C PRO A 3 5.75 5.46 4.42
N SER A 4 6.64 5.49 5.43
CA SER A 4 6.81 6.66 6.28
C SER A 4 7.05 7.93 5.45
N LEU A 5 6.41 9.03 5.83
CA LEU A 5 6.62 10.34 5.22
C LEU A 5 7.82 11.08 5.84
N ASP A 6 8.37 10.57 6.94
CA ASP A 6 9.57 11.12 7.56
C ASP A 6 10.81 10.73 6.73
N PRO A 7 11.52 11.70 6.12
CA PRO A 7 12.71 11.41 5.32
C PRO A 7 13.87 10.79 6.12
N LYS A 8 13.86 10.89 7.45
CA LYS A 8 14.83 10.22 8.31
C LYS A 8 14.56 8.72 8.47
N GLN A 9 13.34 8.28 8.18
CA GLN A 9 12.91 6.88 8.35
C GLN A 9 12.76 6.15 7.03
N ASN A 10 12.48 6.87 5.96
CA ASN A 10 12.31 6.29 4.63
C ASN A 10 12.56 7.34 3.54
N VAL A 11 13.53 7.05 2.68
CA VAL A 11 13.80 7.84 1.48
C VAL A 11 13.25 7.07 0.28
N SER A 12 12.02 7.38 -0.13
CA SER A 12 11.40 6.72 -1.30
C SER A 12 10.60 7.68 -2.15
N GLY A 13 10.60 7.42 -3.47
CA GLY A 13 9.77 8.18 -4.41
C GLY A 13 8.27 8.12 -4.05
N ILE A 14 7.80 6.99 -3.49
CA ILE A 14 6.41 6.84 -3.06
C ILE A 14 6.07 7.84 -1.95
N SER A 15 6.96 7.99 -0.97
CA SER A 15 6.77 8.95 0.13
C SER A 15 6.74 10.38 -0.39
N SER A 16 7.64 10.73 -1.31
CA SER A 16 7.70 12.05 -1.93
C SER A 16 6.42 12.38 -2.73
N VAL A 17 5.95 11.43 -3.54
CA VAL A 17 4.69 11.60 -4.30
C VAL A 17 3.50 11.73 -3.34
N THR A 18 3.45 10.91 -2.29
CA THR A 18 2.37 10.99 -1.29
C THR A 18 2.37 12.34 -0.58
N GLN A 19 3.53 12.81 -0.16
CA GLN A 19 3.67 14.11 0.48
C GLN A 19 3.29 15.25 -0.45
N PHE A 20 3.69 15.20 -1.74
CA PHE A 20 3.28 16.15 -2.75
C PHE A 20 1.77 16.20 -2.91
N ILE A 21 1.08 15.05 -2.99
CA ILE A 21 -0.38 14.97 -3.10
C ILE A 21 -1.04 15.64 -1.88
N ILE A 22 -0.58 15.32 -0.67
CA ILE A 22 -1.13 15.86 0.57
C ILE A 22 -0.95 17.39 0.61
N SER A 23 0.26 17.89 0.28
CA SER A 23 0.58 19.32 0.36
C SER A 23 -0.15 20.17 -0.68
N ASN A 24 -0.51 19.58 -1.84
CA ASN A 24 -1.17 20.30 -2.92
C ASN A 24 -2.71 20.16 -2.93
N ASN A 25 -3.29 19.51 -1.92
CA ASN A 25 -4.74 19.39 -1.77
C ASN A 25 -5.15 19.69 -0.31
N PRO A 26 -4.97 20.93 0.16
CA PRO A 26 -5.18 21.31 1.56
C PRO A 26 -6.65 21.18 2.02
N ASP A 27 -7.60 21.23 1.09
CA ASP A 27 -9.03 21.10 1.38
C ASP A 27 -9.46 19.65 1.69
N CYS A 28 -8.56 18.67 1.48
CA CYS A 28 -8.82 17.29 1.79
C CYS A 28 -8.29 16.89 3.18
N HIS A 29 -9.11 16.23 3.97
CA HIS A 29 -8.65 15.62 5.22
C HIS A 29 -7.96 14.30 4.96
N TYR A 30 -6.67 14.20 5.30
CA TYR A 30 -5.86 13.01 5.08
C TYR A 30 -5.60 12.24 6.38
N ILE A 31 -5.75 10.92 6.30
CA ILE A 31 -5.33 9.99 7.33
C ILE A 31 -4.21 9.14 6.75
N HIS A 32 -2.97 9.43 7.16
CA HIS A 32 -1.83 8.66 6.71
C HIS A 32 -1.74 7.33 7.45
N PHE A 33 -1.87 6.22 6.72
CA PHE A 33 -1.60 4.88 7.24
C PHE A 33 -0.22 4.43 6.73
N GLU A 34 0.72 4.32 7.66
CA GLU A 34 2.07 3.90 7.35
C GLU A 34 2.13 2.40 7.11
N LEU A 35 2.57 2.01 5.92
CA LEU A 35 2.81 0.63 5.55
C LEU A 35 4.08 0.53 4.72
N GLY A 36 5.06 -0.17 5.24
CA GLY A 36 6.34 -0.33 4.56
C GLY A 36 7.39 -0.82 5.53
N ARG A 37 8.59 -0.98 5.02
CA ARG A 37 9.78 -1.22 5.83
C ARG A 37 10.44 0.13 6.09
N LYS A 38 10.85 0.37 7.33
CA LYS A 38 11.77 1.47 7.62
C LYS A 38 13.18 1.04 7.25
N ASP A 39 14.02 1.99 6.85
CA ASP A 39 15.36 1.69 6.36
C ASP A 39 16.23 0.97 7.42
N ASN A 40 15.95 1.22 8.70
CA ASN A 40 16.66 0.65 9.84
C ASN A 40 16.02 -0.62 10.45
N GLU A 41 14.97 -1.18 9.84
CA GLU A 41 14.30 -2.36 10.36
C GLU A 41 14.97 -3.66 9.89
N SER A 42 15.23 -4.58 10.83
CA SER A 42 15.63 -5.96 10.54
C SER A 42 14.44 -6.77 10.00
N GLY A 43 14.73 -7.75 9.13
CA GLY A 43 13.73 -8.71 8.66
C GLY A 43 13.46 -9.83 9.67
N GLY A 44 12.67 -10.82 9.28
CA GLY A 44 12.44 -12.05 10.06
C GLY A 44 11.06 -12.15 10.69
N LEU A 45 10.90 -13.03 11.69
CA LEU A 45 9.61 -13.33 12.35
C LEU A 45 8.98 -12.11 13.04
N SER A 46 9.79 -11.17 13.51
CA SER A 46 9.29 -9.89 14.08
C SER A 46 8.43 -9.13 13.08
N ARG A 47 8.74 -9.22 11.80
CA ARG A 47 7.99 -8.57 10.73
C ARG A 47 6.57 -9.10 10.58
N VAL A 48 6.36 -10.39 10.77
CA VAL A 48 5.02 -10.99 10.74
C VAL A 48 4.15 -10.39 11.83
N LYS A 49 4.69 -10.22 13.04
CA LYS A 49 3.96 -9.56 14.15
C LYS A 49 3.60 -8.12 13.82
N VAL A 50 4.50 -7.38 13.17
CA VAL A 50 4.26 -5.99 12.74
C VAL A 50 3.13 -5.96 11.70
N ILE A 51 3.16 -6.85 10.69
CA ILE A 51 2.11 -6.94 9.67
C ILE A 51 0.76 -7.26 10.31
N MET A 52 0.70 -8.20 11.25
CA MET A 52 -0.55 -8.56 11.94
C MET A 52 -1.12 -7.38 12.74
N LYS A 53 -0.27 -6.65 13.47
CA LYS A 53 -0.69 -5.43 14.18
C LYS A 53 -1.19 -4.37 13.19
N SER A 54 -0.52 -4.20 12.06
CA SER A 54 -0.94 -3.26 11.01
C SER A 54 -2.28 -3.65 10.39
N LEU A 55 -2.56 -4.95 10.18
CA LEU A 55 -3.88 -5.40 9.70
C LEU A 55 -5.00 -5.08 10.69
N ILE A 56 -4.76 -5.26 12.00
CA ILE A 56 -5.74 -4.92 13.04
C ILE A 56 -5.99 -3.40 13.04
N LEU A 57 -4.91 -2.60 13.02
CA LEU A 57 -5.02 -1.14 12.98
C LEU A 57 -5.72 -0.67 11.71
N TRP A 58 -5.38 -1.25 10.56
CA TRP A 58 -6.04 -0.98 9.28
C TRP A 58 -7.56 -1.21 9.36
N ASN A 59 -7.93 -2.37 9.88
CA ASN A 59 -9.34 -2.72 10.09
C ASN A 59 -10.07 -1.70 10.98
N ARG A 60 -9.42 -1.20 12.04
CA ARG A 60 -9.98 -0.16 12.93
C ARG A 60 -10.16 1.16 12.20
N ILE A 61 -9.14 1.63 11.47
CA ILE A 61 -9.20 2.87 10.68
C ILE A 61 -10.34 2.82 9.67
N LEU A 62 -10.47 1.72 8.93
CA LEU A 62 -11.57 1.55 7.99
C LEU A 62 -12.95 1.57 8.66
N ASN A 63 -13.07 1.15 9.91
CA ASN A 63 -14.32 1.24 10.66
C ASN A 63 -14.60 2.68 11.13
N SER A 64 -13.55 3.39 11.55
CA SER A 64 -13.70 4.77 12.04
C SER A 64 -14.02 5.77 10.92
N TYR A 65 -13.63 5.46 9.68
CA TYR A 65 -13.81 6.34 8.53
C TYR A 65 -14.49 5.61 7.36
N PRO A 66 -15.80 5.31 7.50
CA PRO A 66 -16.52 4.49 6.52
C PRO A 66 -16.62 5.11 5.13
N GLU A 67 -16.65 6.44 5.02
CA GLU A 67 -16.79 7.17 3.75
C GLU A 67 -15.45 7.56 3.12
N ALA A 68 -14.33 7.28 3.79
CA ALA A 68 -13.02 7.67 3.27
C ALA A 68 -12.65 6.90 2.01
N LEU A 69 -12.09 7.61 1.03
CA LEU A 69 -11.45 7.02 -0.13
C LEU A 69 -10.06 6.49 0.27
N VAL A 70 -9.83 5.22 0.00
CA VAL A 70 -8.52 4.61 0.21
C VAL A 70 -7.64 4.88 -1.01
N HIS A 71 -6.63 5.72 -0.86
CA HIS A 71 -5.55 5.86 -1.84
C HIS A 71 -4.43 4.89 -1.47
N TYR A 72 -4.30 3.81 -2.24
CA TYR A 72 -3.36 2.73 -1.99
C TYR A 72 -2.15 2.83 -2.91
N ASN A 73 -0.99 3.19 -2.37
CA ASN A 73 0.27 3.15 -3.10
C ASN A 73 0.79 1.70 -3.13
N PHE A 74 0.81 1.10 -4.31
CA PHE A 74 1.18 -0.28 -4.52
C PHE A 74 2.49 -0.41 -5.30
N PRO A 75 3.61 -0.65 -4.61
CA PRO A 75 4.88 -0.92 -5.28
C PRO A 75 4.93 -2.35 -5.82
N LEU A 76 5.42 -2.51 -7.05
CA LEU A 76 5.55 -3.82 -7.69
C LEU A 76 6.83 -4.51 -7.24
N SER A 77 6.88 -4.88 -5.96
CA SER A 77 7.95 -5.67 -5.36
C SER A 77 7.44 -7.00 -4.82
N LYS A 78 8.30 -8.01 -4.72
CA LYS A 78 7.93 -9.35 -4.21
C LYS A 78 7.21 -9.27 -2.86
N MET A 79 7.76 -8.52 -1.92
CA MET A 79 7.19 -8.42 -0.56
C MET A 79 5.86 -7.68 -0.54
N SER A 80 5.71 -6.64 -1.35
CA SER A 80 4.44 -5.91 -1.46
C SER A 80 3.37 -6.78 -2.09
N ILE A 81 3.67 -7.51 -3.17
CA ILE A 81 2.71 -8.40 -3.84
C ILE A 81 2.21 -9.50 -2.88
N LEU A 82 3.04 -9.97 -1.95
CA LEU A 82 2.62 -10.98 -0.96
C LEU A 82 1.83 -10.38 0.21
N ARG A 83 2.14 -9.17 0.63
CA ARG A 83 1.57 -8.51 1.82
C ARG A 83 0.32 -7.69 1.52
N ASP A 84 0.41 -6.84 0.51
CA ASP A 84 -0.55 -5.76 0.27
C ASP A 84 -1.95 -6.24 -0.13
N PRO A 85 -2.12 -7.38 -0.83
CA PRO A 85 -3.44 -7.94 -1.11
C PRO A 85 -4.29 -8.17 0.13
N LEU A 86 -3.68 -8.49 1.28
CA LEU A 86 -4.41 -8.69 2.54
C LEU A 86 -5.11 -7.40 3.00
N PHE A 87 -4.44 -6.27 2.88
CA PHE A 87 -5.00 -4.95 3.21
C PHE A 87 -6.09 -4.53 2.21
N MET A 88 -5.86 -4.80 0.93
CA MET A 88 -6.84 -4.53 -0.13
C MET A 88 -8.11 -5.37 0.02
N MET A 89 -7.96 -6.65 0.37
CA MET A 89 -9.10 -7.55 0.62
C MET A 89 -9.95 -7.08 1.80
N ILE A 90 -9.33 -6.61 2.90
CA ILE A 90 -10.08 -6.05 4.03
C ILE A 90 -10.87 -4.81 3.60
N ALA A 91 -10.25 -3.90 2.83
CA ALA A 91 -10.93 -2.71 2.32
C ALA A 91 -12.09 -3.09 1.38
N ARG A 92 -11.89 -4.07 0.48
CA ARG A 92 -12.92 -4.60 -0.40
C ARG A 92 -14.08 -5.25 0.40
N TRP A 93 -13.77 -6.10 1.35
CA TRP A 93 -14.77 -6.75 2.19
C TRP A 93 -15.64 -5.73 2.91
N LYS A 94 -15.03 -4.63 3.35
CA LYS A 94 -15.73 -3.49 3.96
C LYS A 94 -16.40 -2.55 2.94
N ARG A 95 -16.38 -2.89 1.64
CA ARG A 95 -16.94 -2.10 0.54
C ARG A 95 -16.40 -0.67 0.48
N ARG A 96 -15.11 -0.49 0.80
CA ARG A 96 -14.48 0.84 0.75
C ARG A 96 -14.16 1.24 -0.68
N LYS A 97 -14.38 2.51 -1.01
CA LYS A 97 -13.89 3.09 -2.26
C LYS A 97 -12.36 3.08 -2.21
N MET A 98 -11.71 2.58 -3.25
CA MET A 98 -10.26 2.48 -3.30
C MET A 98 -9.74 2.83 -4.68
N VAL A 99 -8.63 3.58 -4.72
CA VAL A 99 -7.82 3.84 -5.91
C VAL A 99 -6.44 3.23 -5.67
N ILE A 100 -5.97 2.42 -6.61
CA ILE A 100 -4.64 1.84 -6.59
C ILE A 100 -3.70 2.74 -7.38
N HIS A 101 -2.66 3.24 -6.75
CA HIS A 101 -1.59 3.97 -7.40
C HIS A 101 -0.39 3.04 -7.56
N LEU A 102 -0.16 2.59 -8.79
CA LEU A 102 0.95 1.71 -9.12
C LEU A 102 2.24 2.51 -9.16
N HIS A 103 3.15 2.13 -8.31
CA HIS A 103 4.50 2.65 -8.33
C HIS A 103 5.45 1.65 -8.92
N GLY A 104 6.54 2.14 -9.51
CA GLY A 104 7.63 1.35 -10.04
C GLY A 104 8.11 0.29 -9.05
N GLY A 105 8.83 -0.67 -9.54
CA GLY A 105 9.41 -1.75 -8.76
C GLY A 105 10.15 -2.70 -9.68
N ILE A 106 10.88 -3.64 -9.09
CA ILE A 106 11.71 -4.59 -9.83
C ILE A 106 10.94 -5.32 -10.94
N PHE A 107 9.64 -5.53 -10.77
CA PHE A 107 8.82 -6.25 -11.75
C PHE A 107 8.33 -5.39 -12.93
N LEU A 108 8.59 -4.09 -12.96
CA LEU A 108 8.43 -3.29 -14.19
C LEU A 108 9.56 -3.53 -15.19
N THR A 109 10.76 -3.83 -14.70
CA THR A 109 11.96 -3.99 -15.54
C THR A 109 12.39 -5.45 -15.71
N THR A 110 11.82 -6.36 -14.90
CA THR A 110 12.15 -7.78 -14.96
C THR A 110 11.26 -8.49 -15.96
N PRO A 111 11.80 -9.21 -16.95
CA PRO A 111 11.00 -9.89 -17.98
C PRO A 111 10.18 -11.07 -17.44
N HIS A 112 10.52 -11.59 -16.28
CA HIS A 112 9.88 -12.75 -15.69
C HIS A 112 9.36 -12.50 -14.29
N ILE A 113 8.04 -12.49 -14.17
CA ILE A 113 7.36 -12.52 -12.86
C ILE A 113 7.06 -14.00 -12.51
N PRO A 114 7.47 -14.49 -11.33
CA PRO A 114 7.15 -15.84 -10.88
C PRO A 114 5.63 -16.11 -10.96
N LYS A 115 5.24 -17.30 -11.42
CA LYS A 115 3.83 -17.67 -11.67
C LYS A 115 2.92 -17.39 -10.47
N TYR A 116 3.36 -17.72 -9.25
CA TYR A 116 2.58 -17.48 -8.03
C TYR A 116 2.32 -15.99 -7.76
N LEU A 117 3.31 -15.11 -8.02
CA LEU A 117 3.13 -13.67 -7.89
C LEU A 117 2.19 -13.12 -8.97
N LYS A 118 2.30 -13.66 -10.19
CA LYS A 118 1.39 -13.30 -11.29
C LYS A 118 -0.06 -13.65 -10.94
N CYS A 119 -0.32 -14.84 -10.39
CA CYS A 119 -1.65 -15.23 -9.94
C CYS A 119 -2.21 -14.28 -8.87
N ILE A 120 -1.38 -13.87 -7.90
CA ILE A 120 -1.78 -12.92 -6.86
C ILE A 120 -2.12 -11.55 -7.49
N LEU A 121 -1.29 -11.05 -8.39
CA LEU A 121 -1.55 -9.78 -9.10
C LEU A 121 -2.84 -9.85 -9.91
N GLN A 122 -3.06 -10.93 -10.66
CA GLN A 122 -4.30 -11.13 -11.41
C GLN A 122 -5.52 -11.11 -10.48
N SER A 123 -5.44 -11.77 -9.33
CA SER A 123 -6.51 -11.75 -8.32
C SER A 123 -6.76 -10.33 -7.78
N VAL A 124 -5.71 -9.55 -7.50
CA VAL A 124 -5.85 -8.16 -7.03
C VAL A 124 -6.51 -7.27 -8.09
N PHE A 125 -6.04 -7.37 -9.34
CA PHE A 125 -6.58 -6.54 -10.43
C PHE A 125 -7.98 -6.98 -10.90
N SER A 126 -8.40 -8.22 -10.62
CA SER A 126 -9.78 -8.65 -10.86
C SER A 126 -10.80 -7.91 -9.98
N PHE A 127 -10.36 -7.19 -8.95
CA PHE A 127 -11.23 -6.41 -8.07
C PHE A 127 -11.80 -5.14 -8.72
N SER A 128 -11.42 -4.81 -9.94
CA SER A 128 -11.93 -3.66 -10.71
C SER A 128 -11.80 -2.31 -10.00
N PHE A 129 -10.75 -2.12 -9.21
CA PHE A 129 -10.44 -0.82 -8.64
C PHE A 129 -9.82 0.09 -9.70
N PRO A 130 -10.15 1.40 -9.71
CA PRO A 130 -9.43 2.37 -10.52
C PRO A 130 -7.93 2.32 -10.24
N CYS A 131 -7.12 2.32 -11.30
CA CYS A 131 -5.66 2.29 -11.19
C CYS A 131 -5.06 3.56 -11.79
N ILE A 132 -4.12 4.17 -11.07
CA ILE A 132 -3.23 5.22 -11.57
C ILE A 132 -1.89 4.57 -11.84
N VAL A 133 -1.34 4.78 -13.02
CA VAL A 133 -0.02 4.27 -13.42
C VAL A 133 0.85 5.47 -13.75
N LEU A 134 2.03 5.54 -13.14
CA LEU A 134 3.04 6.57 -13.40
C LEU A 134 4.13 6.05 -14.31
#